data_3fe7ff2d202829581b44182862c88005
#
_entry.id   3fe7ff2d202829581b44182862c88005
#
_cell.length_a   1.000
_cell.length_b   1.000
_cell.length_c   1.000
_cell.angle_alpha   90.00
_cell.angle_beta   90.00
_cell.angle_gamma   90.00
#
_symmetry.space_group_name_H-M   'P 1'
#
loop_
_entity.id
_entity.type
_entity.pdbx_description
1 polymer ?
#
loop_
_entity_poly.entity_id
_entity_poly.type
_entity_poly.pdbx_seq_one_letter_code
_entity_poly.pdbx_strand_id
1 'polypeptide(L)'
;DVEILRDRVEVGGWRARREGIEISYRQPEGEAVETLLADRLVIAAGPWSSSLLAPIGGPAFPVELVVTRQVQGWIRPERPDLAIPTALPAWLVDRGEGRGPLYGVPVDPHATPADPGHAMAKVALHGEGPPSDPDRVDRRVADAELVSLASLAARHLPGLRGRIESASVCLYTNSPDGHFLIDHHPLDERVAIAAGFSGHGFKFAPVVGEALADLAIEGRSGLPIGFLSLRRFG
;
A
#
# COMPACT_ATOMS: atom_id res chain seq x y z
N ASP A 1 -22.03 -14.58 -8.45
CA ASP A 1 -21.86 -13.33 -9.23
C ASP A 1 -21.13 -12.32 -8.35
N VAL A 2 -20.18 -11.58 -8.92
CA VAL A 2 -19.47 -10.50 -8.23
C VAL A 2 -20.03 -9.18 -8.70
N GLU A 3 -20.61 -8.40 -7.80
CA GLU A 3 -20.99 -7.03 -8.07
C GLU A 3 -19.81 -6.10 -7.75
N ILE A 4 -19.40 -5.31 -8.74
CA ILE A 4 -18.37 -4.30 -8.55
C ILE A 4 -19.06 -2.94 -8.51
N LEU A 5 -19.08 -2.33 -7.32
CA LEU A 5 -19.43 -0.92 -7.17
C LEU A 5 -18.24 -0.10 -7.68
N ARG A 6 -18.39 0.42 -8.89
CA ARG A 6 -17.29 1.06 -9.63
C ARG A 6 -17.00 2.46 -9.13
N ASP A 7 -15.71 2.77 -9.19
CA ASP A 7 -15.07 4.08 -9.25
C ASP A 7 -15.70 5.20 -8.41
N ARG A 8 -14.97 5.58 -7.36
CA ARG A 8 -15.20 6.80 -6.58
C ARG A 8 -16.34 6.76 -5.56
N VAL A 9 -16.78 5.58 -5.16
CA VAL A 9 -17.67 5.48 -4.01
C VAL A 9 -16.89 5.87 -2.75
N GLU A 10 -17.37 6.86 -2.02
CA GLU A 10 -16.84 7.24 -0.72
C GLU A 10 -17.45 6.33 0.35
N VAL A 11 -16.65 5.45 0.95
CA VAL A 11 -17.09 4.61 2.06
C VAL A 11 -17.03 5.42 3.34
N GLY A 12 -18.19 5.69 3.94
CA GLY A 12 -18.32 6.46 5.17
C GLY A 12 -18.04 5.66 6.44
N GLY A 13 -18.08 4.32 6.36
CA GLY A 13 -17.81 3.42 7.48
C GLY A 13 -18.77 2.24 7.55
N TRP A 14 -18.73 1.52 8.67
CA TRP A 14 -19.55 0.34 8.89
C TRP A 14 -20.08 0.23 10.32
N ARG A 15 -21.11 -0.59 10.51
CA ARG A 15 -21.70 -0.94 11.82
C ARG A 15 -22.07 -2.41 11.86
N ALA A 16 -21.83 -3.04 13.01
CA ALA A 16 -22.40 -4.36 13.29
C ALA A 16 -23.89 -4.25 13.56
N ARG A 17 -24.68 -5.09 12.89
CA ARG A 17 -26.12 -5.27 13.11
C ARG A 17 -26.38 -6.72 13.49
N ARG A 18 -27.56 -7.01 14.03
CA ARG A 18 -27.95 -8.38 14.36
C ARG A 18 -27.97 -9.26 13.10
N GLU A 19 -28.50 -8.72 12.02
CA GLU A 19 -28.70 -9.39 10.72
C GLU A 19 -27.49 -9.37 9.80
N GLY A 20 -26.43 -8.61 10.10
CA GLY A 20 -25.25 -8.51 9.23
C GLY A 20 -24.36 -7.32 9.56
N ILE A 21 -23.51 -6.97 8.64
CA ILE A 21 -22.66 -5.77 8.68
C ILE A 21 -23.25 -4.72 7.73
N GLU A 22 -23.64 -3.58 8.26
CA GLU A 22 -24.12 -2.43 7.49
C GLU A 22 -22.93 -1.56 7.09
N ILE A 23 -22.77 -1.30 5.81
CA ILE A 23 -21.75 -0.44 5.24
C ILE A 23 -22.44 0.81 4.68
N SER A 24 -22.02 1.99 5.09
CA SER A 24 -22.48 3.27 4.54
C SER A 24 -21.53 3.77 3.48
N TYR A 25 -22.07 4.24 2.36
CA TYR A 25 -21.28 4.79 1.27
C TYR A 25 -22.04 5.88 0.53
N ARG A 26 -21.33 6.69 -0.25
CA ARG A 26 -21.88 7.75 -1.08
C ARG A 26 -21.43 7.58 -2.52
N GLN A 27 -22.35 7.68 -3.47
CA GLN A 27 -22.05 7.70 -4.89
C GLN A 27 -21.36 9.03 -5.27
N PRO A 28 -20.50 9.05 -6.31
CA PRO A 28 -19.75 10.25 -6.71
C PRO A 28 -20.65 11.44 -7.08
N GLU A 29 -21.80 11.15 -7.68
CA GLU A 29 -22.75 12.16 -8.19
C GLU A 29 -23.95 12.35 -7.27
N GLY A 30 -23.97 11.68 -6.09
CA GLY A 30 -25.08 11.68 -5.15
C GLY A 30 -24.75 12.37 -3.83
N GLU A 31 -25.68 13.18 -3.30
CA GLU A 31 -25.57 13.71 -1.94
C GLU A 31 -26.05 12.70 -0.89
N ALA A 32 -26.86 11.73 -1.29
CA ALA A 32 -27.45 10.75 -0.39
C ALA A 32 -26.43 9.70 0.06
N VAL A 33 -26.48 9.38 1.36
CA VAL A 33 -25.77 8.23 1.92
C VAL A 33 -26.62 6.99 1.68
N GLU A 34 -26.05 6.03 0.98
CA GLU A 34 -26.63 4.70 0.77
C GLU A 34 -26.08 3.70 1.78
N THR A 35 -26.79 2.60 1.94
CA THR A 35 -26.33 1.50 2.83
C THR A 35 -26.42 0.16 2.12
N LEU A 36 -25.43 -0.67 2.39
CA LEU A 36 -25.37 -2.06 1.99
C LEU A 36 -25.34 -2.94 3.24
N LEU A 37 -26.13 -4.01 3.26
CA LEU A 37 -26.07 -5.02 4.31
C LEU A 37 -25.38 -6.27 3.76
N ALA A 38 -24.36 -6.76 4.45
CA ALA A 38 -23.60 -7.93 4.09
C ALA A 38 -23.46 -8.90 5.27
N ASP A 39 -23.37 -10.20 5.00
CA ASP A 39 -23.13 -11.21 6.04
C ASP A 39 -21.71 -11.10 6.61
N ARG A 40 -20.76 -10.73 5.78
CA ARG A 40 -19.33 -10.61 6.09
C ARG A 40 -18.74 -9.37 5.43
N LEU A 41 -17.70 -8.82 6.04
CA LEU A 41 -16.96 -7.67 5.53
C LEU A 41 -15.46 -7.97 5.52
N VAL A 42 -14.78 -7.59 4.44
CA VAL A 42 -13.31 -7.54 4.39
C VAL A 42 -12.88 -6.08 4.25
N ILE A 43 -12.05 -5.60 5.17
CA ILE A 43 -11.48 -4.26 5.14
C ILE A 43 -10.03 -4.35 4.68
N ALA A 44 -9.76 -3.88 3.47
CA ALA A 44 -8.43 -3.80 2.86
C ALA A 44 -8.20 -2.39 2.28
N ALA A 45 -8.40 -1.36 3.11
CA ALA A 45 -8.56 0.03 2.71
C ALA A 45 -7.24 0.80 2.53
N GLY A 46 -6.07 0.13 2.62
CA GLY A 46 -4.76 0.76 2.43
C GLY A 46 -4.57 2.00 3.34
N PRO A 47 -4.28 3.19 2.76
CA PRO A 47 -4.04 4.41 3.55
C PRO A 47 -5.25 4.89 4.36
N TRP A 48 -6.45 4.49 4.00
CA TRP A 48 -7.69 4.82 4.71
C TRP A 48 -8.08 3.81 5.80
N SER A 49 -7.23 2.81 6.05
CA SER A 49 -7.52 1.78 7.06
C SER A 49 -7.75 2.38 8.45
N SER A 50 -6.99 3.40 8.86
CA SER A 50 -7.15 4.01 10.18
C SER A 50 -8.56 4.55 10.44
N SER A 51 -9.21 5.13 9.43
CA SER A 51 -10.58 5.64 9.55
C SER A 51 -11.64 4.54 9.44
N LEU A 52 -11.40 3.54 8.58
CA LEU A 52 -12.38 2.49 8.30
C LEU A 52 -12.31 1.28 9.25
N LEU A 53 -11.23 1.11 10.00
CA LEU A 53 -11.12 0.07 11.01
C LEU A 53 -11.88 0.43 12.30
N ALA A 54 -12.24 1.68 12.54
CA ALA A 54 -13.15 2.06 13.62
C ALA A 54 -14.60 1.98 13.11
N PRO A 55 -15.50 1.19 13.75
CA PRO A 55 -16.90 1.19 13.37
C PRO A 55 -17.59 2.51 13.73
N ILE A 56 -18.60 2.90 12.97
CA ILE A 56 -19.33 4.16 13.23
C ILE A 56 -19.96 4.13 14.63
N GLY A 57 -19.53 5.07 15.48
CA GLY A 57 -19.99 5.18 16.87
C GLY A 57 -19.37 4.16 17.83
N GLY A 58 -18.40 3.40 17.37
CA GLY A 58 -17.62 2.45 18.16
C GLY A 58 -16.30 3.04 18.69
N PRO A 59 -15.52 2.25 19.43
CA PRO A 59 -14.20 2.65 19.90
C PRO A 59 -13.20 2.75 18.75
N ALA A 60 -12.11 3.48 18.99
CA ALA A 60 -10.97 3.52 18.09
C ALA A 60 -10.35 2.13 17.90
N PHE A 61 -9.77 1.89 16.73
CA PHE A 61 -9.02 0.66 16.48
C PHE A 61 -7.77 0.60 17.37
N PRO A 62 -7.45 -0.54 17.98
CA PRO A 62 -6.44 -0.61 19.03
C PRO A 62 -4.99 -0.43 18.56
N VAL A 63 -4.74 -0.49 17.25
CA VAL A 63 -3.40 -0.35 16.67
C VAL A 63 -3.32 0.93 15.86
N GLU A 64 -2.36 1.78 16.17
CA GLU A 64 -2.09 2.99 15.40
C GLU A 64 -1.42 2.63 14.09
N LEU A 65 -1.99 3.10 12.97
CA LEU A 65 -1.43 2.98 11.64
C LEU A 65 -0.97 4.35 11.15
N VAL A 66 0.29 4.46 10.78
CA VAL A 66 0.85 5.73 10.31
C VAL A 66 0.98 5.71 8.80
N VAL A 67 0.26 6.62 8.14
CA VAL A 67 0.41 6.82 6.69
C VAL A 67 1.61 7.72 6.43
N THR A 68 2.46 7.32 5.49
CA THR A 68 3.63 8.11 5.08
C THR A 68 3.66 8.32 3.58
N ARG A 69 4.08 9.53 3.17
CA ARG A 69 4.25 9.91 1.76
C ARG A 69 5.61 9.39 1.27
N GLN A 70 5.61 8.68 0.14
CA GLN A 70 6.81 8.11 -0.46
C GLN A 70 6.97 8.61 -1.89
N VAL A 71 8.19 9.01 -2.27
CA VAL A 71 8.51 9.40 -3.65
C VAL A 71 9.18 8.24 -4.36
N GLN A 72 8.70 7.94 -5.55
CA GLN A 72 9.34 7.02 -6.48
C GLN A 72 9.59 7.75 -7.80
N GLY A 73 10.76 7.49 -8.37
CA GLY A 73 11.18 8.09 -9.63
C GLY A 73 11.53 7.04 -10.68
N TRP A 74 11.42 7.45 -11.93
CA TRP A 74 11.89 6.68 -13.08
C TRP A 74 13.06 7.42 -13.71
N ILE A 75 14.22 6.78 -13.69
CA ILE A 75 15.48 7.29 -14.18
C ILE A 75 15.70 6.78 -15.60
N ARG A 76 16.00 7.69 -16.53
CA ARG A 76 16.53 7.31 -17.84
C ARG A 76 18.04 7.17 -17.71
N PRO A 77 18.58 5.94 -17.72
CA PRO A 77 20.02 5.75 -17.53
C PRO A 77 20.83 6.22 -18.72
N GLU A 78 22.01 6.78 -18.47
CA GLU A 78 22.98 7.13 -19.52
C GLU A 78 23.52 5.87 -20.22
N ARG A 79 23.52 4.74 -19.52
CA ARG A 79 23.93 3.42 -20.01
C ARG A 79 22.78 2.42 -19.88
N PRO A 80 21.83 2.41 -20.85
CA PRO A 80 20.68 1.51 -20.82
C PRO A 80 21.05 0.03 -20.75
N ASP A 81 22.16 -0.34 -21.36
CA ASP A 81 22.71 -1.70 -21.35
C ASP A 81 23.07 -2.22 -19.95
N LEU A 82 23.38 -1.32 -19.01
CA LEU A 82 23.66 -1.66 -17.61
C LEU A 82 22.40 -1.64 -16.72
N ALA A 83 21.26 -1.21 -17.24
CA ALA A 83 20.02 -1.09 -16.48
C ALA A 83 18.95 -2.12 -16.88
N ILE A 84 19.28 -3.06 -17.74
CA ILE A 84 18.39 -4.16 -18.16
C ILE A 84 18.43 -5.31 -17.15
N PRO A 85 17.40 -6.18 -17.08
CA PRO A 85 17.31 -7.24 -16.07
C PRO A 85 18.48 -8.21 -16.02
N THR A 86 19.17 -8.43 -17.15
CA THR A 86 20.36 -9.31 -17.23
C THR A 86 21.62 -8.70 -16.63
N ALA A 87 21.71 -7.37 -16.57
CA ALA A 87 22.83 -6.64 -15.99
C ALA A 87 22.51 -6.12 -14.58
N LEU A 88 21.27 -5.73 -14.34
CA LEU A 88 20.78 -5.22 -13.06
C LEU A 88 19.42 -5.87 -12.77
N PRO A 89 19.34 -6.89 -11.90
CA PRO A 89 18.04 -7.43 -11.48
C PRO A 89 17.28 -6.42 -10.61
N ALA A 90 16.09 -6.76 -10.12
CA ALA A 90 15.46 -6.00 -9.04
C ALA A 90 16.42 -5.96 -7.84
N TRP A 91 16.59 -4.80 -7.24
CA TRP A 91 17.66 -4.54 -6.30
C TRP A 91 17.20 -3.77 -5.06
N LEU A 92 17.97 -3.98 -4.00
CA LEU A 92 17.84 -3.24 -2.74
C LEU A 92 19.25 -3.01 -2.21
N VAL A 93 19.57 -1.77 -1.86
CA VAL A 93 20.84 -1.36 -1.28
C VAL A 93 20.59 -0.91 0.15
N ASP A 94 21.17 -1.62 1.10
CA ASP A 94 21.22 -1.19 2.50
C ASP A 94 22.12 0.06 2.61
N ARG A 95 21.60 1.08 3.28
CA ARG A 95 22.27 2.38 3.46
C ARG A 95 22.83 2.58 4.89
N GLY A 96 22.78 1.53 5.69
CA GLY A 96 23.22 1.53 7.08
C GLY A 96 22.12 1.93 8.07
N GLU A 97 22.45 1.87 9.34
CA GLU A 97 21.51 2.07 10.47
C GLU A 97 20.73 3.37 10.38
N GLY A 98 19.43 3.27 10.68
CA GLY A 98 18.50 4.39 10.72
C GLY A 98 18.10 4.97 9.37
N ARG A 99 18.51 4.34 8.27
CA ARG A 99 18.17 4.76 6.91
C ARG A 99 17.39 3.69 6.19
N GLY A 100 16.30 4.07 5.55
CA GLY A 100 15.57 3.16 4.66
C GLY A 100 16.43 2.75 3.47
N PRO A 101 16.32 1.50 2.99
CA PRO A 101 17.08 1.06 1.83
C PRO A 101 16.68 1.82 0.55
N LEU A 102 17.68 2.01 -0.31
CA LEU A 102 17.43 2.41 -1.68
C LEU A 102 17.05 1.16 -2.48
N TYR A 103 15.96 1.21 -3.24
CA TYR A 103 15.51 0.05 -4.01
C TYR A 103 15.02 0.45 -5.39
N GLY A 104 14.91 -0.53 -6.26
CA GLY A 104 14.33 -0.32 -7.56
C GLY A 104 14.21 -1.58 -8.40
N VAL A 105 13.77 -1.35 -9.61
CA VAL A 105 13.65 -2.36 -10.65
C VAL A 105 14.32 -1.86 -11.91
N PRO A 106 14.90 -2.78 -12.72
CA PRO A 106 15.56 -2.42 -13.97
C PRO A 106 14.55 -1.85 -14.98
N VAL A 107 15.08 -1.44 -16.12
CA VAL A 107 14.26 -1.13 -17.31
C VAL A 107 13.45 -2.37 -17.68
N ASP A 108 12.15 -2.22 -17.86
CA ASP A 108 11.29 -3.29 -18.37
C ASP A 108 11.56 -3.46 -19.88
N PRO A 109 12.09 -4.61 -20.30
CA PRO A 109 12.37 -4.87 -21.71
C PRO A 109 11.11 -5.05 -22.56
N HIS A 110 9.95 -5.23 -21.92
CA HIS A 110 8.66 -5.41 -22.58
C HIS A 110 7.82 -4.12 -22.61
N ALA A 111 8.27 -3.07 -21.90
CA ALA A 111 7.59 -1.78 -21.92
C ALA A 111 7.62 -1.18 -23.32
N THR A 112 6.47 -0.67 -23.76
CA THR A 112 6.31 0.02 -25.03
C THR A 112 6.44 1.53 -24.86
N PRO A 113 6.65 2.30 -25.94
CA PRO A 113 6.69 3.78 -25.85
C PRO A 113 5.44 4.42 -25.23
N ALA A 114 4.31 3.70 -25.19
CA ALA A 114 3.09 4.18 -24.53
C ALA A 114 3.12 4.04 -23.00
N ASP A 115 4.02 3.21 -22.48
CA ASP A 115 4.13 2.97 -21.03
C ASP A 115 4.90 4.10 -20.34
N PRO A 116 4.41 4.63 -19.20
CA PRO A 116 5.05 5.75 -18.48
C PRO A 116 6.50 5.48 -18.06
N GLY A 117 6.87 4.22 -17.86
CA GLY A 117 8.21 3.79 -17.47
C GLY A 117 9.10 3.31 -18.62
N HIS A 118 8.67 3.51 -19.89
CA HIS A 118 9.42 3.03 -21.05
C HIS A 118 10.88 3.49 -21.05
N ALA A 119 11.80 2.53 -21.18
CA ALA A 119 13.25 2.76 -21.17
C ALA A 119 13.79 3.45 -19.90
N MET A 120 13.06 3.36 -18.79
CA MET A 120 13.46 3.94 -17.50
C MET A 120 13.49 2.88 -16.41
N ALA A 121 14.49 2.97 -15.53
CA ALA A 121 14.58 2.13 -14.33
C ALA A 121 13.88 2.85 -13.17
N LYS A 122 13.13 2.12 -12.38
CA LYS A 122 12.51 2.65 -11.17
C LYS A 122 13.53 2.75 -10.04
N VAL A 123 13.44 3.84 -9.26
CA VAL A 123 14.24 4.06 -8.06
C VAL A 123 13.38 4.72 -6.97
N ALA A 124 13.55 4.29 -5.74
CA ALA A 124 12.86 4.88 -4.59
C ALA A 124 13.60 4.58 -3.27
N LEU A 125 13.30 5.37 -2.24
CA LEU A 125 13.68 5.08 -0.86
C LEU A 125 12.52 4.36 -0.16
N HIS A 126 12.83 3.38 0.66
CA HIS A 126 11.83 2.65 1.42
C HIS A 126 11.70 3.22 2.84
N GLY A 127 10.49 3.67 3.20
CA GLY A 127 10.14 3.99 4.57
C GLY A 127 10.62 5.35 5.12
N GLU A 128 11.28 6.19 4.32
CA GLU A 128 11.81 7.51 4.79
C GLU A 128 10.84 8.69 4.59
N GLY A 129 9.64 8.46 4.09
CA GLY A 129 8.70 9.55 3.83
C GLY A 129 8.04 10.10 5.10
N PRO A 130 7.66 11.39 5.10
CA PRO A 130 7.00 12.00 6.24
C PRO A 130 5.58 11.46 6.44
N PRO A 131 5.05 11.50 7.67
CA PRO A 131 3.65 11.26 7.94
C PRO A 131 2.75 12.16 7.08
N SER A 132 1.64 11.63 6.62
CA SER A 132 0.74 12.33 5.70
C SER A 132 -0.71 11.90 5.90
N ASP A 133 -1.60 12.85 5.74
CA ASP A 133 -3.04 12.59 5.63
C ASP A 133 -3.33 12.06 4.21
N PRO A 134 -3.94 10.87 4.04
CA PRO A 134 -4.21 10.30 2.72
C PRO A 134 -5.13 11.17 1.85
N ASP A 135 -6.03 11.96 2.46
CA ASP A 135 -6.97 12.83 1.76
C ASP A 135 -6.35 14.17 1.36
N ARG A 136 -5.23 14.56 2.00
CA ARG A 136 -4.57 15.86 1.81
C ARG A 136 -3.13 15.75 1.36
N VAL A 137 -2.68 14.57 0.93
CA VAL A 137 -1.28 14.36 0.53
C VAL A 137 -0.90 15.26 -0.64
N ASP A 138 0.21 15.96 -0.52
CA ASP A 138 0.82 16.66 -1.67
C ASP A 138 1.43 15.65 -2.62
N ARG A 139 0.82 15.52 -3.80
CA ARG A 139 1.30 14.61 -4.85
C ARG A 139 2.31 15.25 -5.80
N ARG A 140 2.67 16.50 -5.59
CA ARG A 140 3.77 17.15 -6.32
C ARG A 140 5.09 16.66 -5.77
N VAL A 141 6.03 16.39 -6.65
CA VAL A 141 7.40 16.01 -6.29
C VAL A 141 8.30 17.21 -6.57
N ALA A 142 9.02 17.67 -5.56
CA ALA A 142 9.92 18.80 -5.69
C ALA A 142 11.21 18.43 -6.43
N ASP A 143 11.78 19.35 -7.18
CA ASP A 143 13.05 19.13 -7.90
C ASP A 143 14.18 18.65 -6.98
N ALA A 144 14.23 19.17 -5.74
CA ALA A 144 15.21 18.75 -4.75
C ALA A 144 15.10 17.27 -4.37
N GLU A 145 13.87 16.73 -4.31
CA GLU A 145 13.62 15.29 -4.06
C GLU A 145 14.14 14.46 -5.23
N LEU A 146 13.90 14.90 -6.47
CA LEU A 146 14.36 14.23 -7.68
C LEU A 146 15.89 14.23 -7.78
N VAL A 147 16.52 15.36 -7.53
CA VAL A 147 18.00 15.50 -7.53
C VAL A 147 18.62 14.60 -6.46
N SER A 148 18.04 14.60 -5.26
CA SER A 148 18.52 13.75 -4.15
C SER A 148 18.44 12.28 -4.51
N LEU A 149 17.29 11.83 -5.03
CA LEU A 149 17.06 10.44 -5.40
C LEU A 149 17.96 9.98 -6.55
N ALA A 150 18.14 10.81 -7.60
CA ALA A 150 19.04 10.55 -8.71
C ALA A 150 20.50 10.46 -8.24
N SER A 151 20.92 11.35 -7.35
CA SER A 151 22.28 11.35 -6.78
C SER A 151 22.58 10.11 -5.94
N LEU A 152 21.59 9.66 -5.15
CA LEU A 152 21.70 8.42 -4.40
C LEU A 152 21.80 7.20 -5.32
N ALA A 153 20.97 7.14 -6.36
CA ALA A 153 21.02 6.07 -7.34
C ALA A 153 22.40 6.01 -8.03
N ALA A 154 22.91 7.14 -8.52
CA ALA A 154 24.20 7.21 -9.19
C ALA A 154 25.40 6.85 -8.29
N ARG A 155 25.28 7.14 -6.96
CA ARG A 155 26.31 6.81 -5.97
C ARG A 155 26.45 5.29 -5.76
N HIS A 156 25.32 4.61 -5.64
CA HIS A 156 25.29 3.19 -5.28
C HIS A 156 25.29 2.27 -6.51
N LEU A 157 24.71 2.75 -7.61
CA LEU A 157 24.54 2.00 -8.85
C LEU A 157 24.97 2.88 -10.04
N PRO A 158 26.27 2.92 -10.39
CA PRO A 158 26.77 3.78 -11.46
C PRO A 158 26.08 3.58 -12.81
N GLY A 159 25.57 2.36 -13.09
CA GLY A 159 24.76 2.06 -14.28
C GLY A 159 23.42 2.77 -14.34
N LEU A 160 22.93 3.28 -13.20
CA LEU A 160 21.71 4.10 -13.11
C LEU A 160 21.99 5.62 -13.10
N ARG A 161 23.22 6.03 -13.44
CA ARG A 161 23.47 7.46 -13.63
C ARG A 161 22.56 7.99 -14.74
N GLY A 162 21.85 9.08 -14.43
CA GLY A 162 20.91 9.67 -15.38
C GLY A 162 19.97 10.66 -14.68
N ARG A 163 18.98 11.10 -15.42
CA ARG A 163 17.96 12.05 -14.93
C ARG A 163 16.66 11.30 -14.60
N ILE A 164 16.01 11.68 -13.50
CA ILE A 164 14.63 11.28 -13.25
C ILE A 164 13.72 12.10 -14.17
N GLU A 165 13.02 11.43 -15.07
CA GLU A 165 12.13 12.03 -16.05
C GLU A 165 10.66 11.96 -15.65
N SER A 166 10.33 10.98 -14.81
CA SER A 166 8.99 10.79 -14.28
C SER A 166 9.06 10.45 -12.80
N ALA A 167 8.10 10.94 -12.03
CA ALA A 167 8.00 10.63 -10.61
C ALA A 167 6.54 10.56 -10.17
N SER A 168 6.29 9.81 -9.11
CA SER A 168 4.98 9.77 -8.49
C SER A 168 5.10 9.65 -6.97
N VAL A 169 4.00 10.02 -6.29
CA VAL A 169 3.86 9.87 -4.85
C VAL A 169 3.01 8.65 -4.56
N CYS A 170 3.55 7.73 -3.77
CA CYS A 170 2.86 6.62 -3.14
C CYS A 170 2.59 6.90 -1.68
N LEU A 171 1.69 6.13 -1.09
CA LEU A 171 1.45 6.11 0.35
C LEU A 171 1.77 4.73 0.91
N TYR A 172 2.50 4.70 2.02
CA TYR A 172 2.64 3.51 2.85
C TYR A 172 1.70 3.65 4.05
N THR A 173 1.14 2.54 4.48
CA THR A 173 0.40 2.43 5.74
C THR A 173 1.22 1.54 6.64
N ASN A 174 1.86 2.13 7.64
CA ASN A 174 2.81 1.44 8.49
C ASN A 174 2.14 1.00 9.77
N SER A 175 2.35 -0.25 10.15
CA SER A 175 2.08 -0.77 11.49
C SER A 175 3.25 -0.41 12.43
N PRO A 176 3.07 -0.47 13.76
CA PRO A 176 4.13 -0.13 14.71
C PRO A 176 5.40 -0.98 14.59
N ASP A 177 5.25 -2.23 14.20
CA ASP A 177 6.35 -3.21 14.05
C ASP A 177 6.76 -3.47 12.60
N GLY A 178 6.11 -2.82 11.64
CA GLY A 178 6.35 -3.00 10.22
C GLY A 178 5.78 -4.29 9.62
N HIS A 179 5.15 -5.17 10.40
CA HIS A 179 4.50 -6.38 9.92
C HIS A 179 3.03 -6.15 9.57
N PHE A 180 2.50 -6.94 8.64
CA PHE A 180 1.10 -6.85 8.22
C PHE A 180 0.15 -7.13 9.38
N LEU A 181 -1.04 -6.57 9.31
CA LEU A 181 -2.18 -6.91 10.15
C LEU A 181 -3.15 -7.74 9.31
N ILE A 182 -3.30 -9.02 9.64
CA ILE A 182 -4.28 -9.91 9.01
C ILE A 182 -4.96 -10.68 10.12
N ASP A 183 -6.23 -10.35 10.41
CA ASP A 183 -6.98 -10.92 11.53
C ASP A 183 -8.49 -10.68 11.35
N HIS A 184 -9.28 -11.20 12.27
CA HIS A 184 -10.62 -10.70 12.50
C HIS A 184 -10.59 -9.37 13.25
N HIS A 185 -11.60 -8.56 13.01
CA HIS A 185 -11.78 -7.33 13.76
C HIS A 185 -12.11 -7.63 15.23
N PRO A 186 -11.50 -6.96 16.22
CA PRO A 186 -11.63 -7.32 17.64
C PRO A 186 -13.04 -7.16 18.20
N LEU A 187 -13.91 -6.39 17.54
CA LEU A 187 -15.29 -6.18 17.96
C LEU A 187 -16.31 -7.06 17.24
N ASP A 188 -15.95 -7.66 16.10
CA ASP A 188 -16.87 -8.49 15.32
C ASP A 188 -16.09 -9.43 14.40
N GLU A 189 -16.15 -10.72 14.67
CA GLU A 189 -15.47 -11.75 13.89
C GLU A 189 -16.00 -11.94 12.46
N ARG A 190 -17.15 -11.32 12.13
CA ARG A 190 -17.67 -11.26 10.76
C ARG A 190 -16.89 -10.27 9.89
N VAL A 191 -16.01 -9.47 10.48
CA VAL A 191 -15.17 -8.49 9.79
C VAL A 191 -13.73 -8.98 9.76
N ALA A 192 -13.22 -9.34 8.59
CA ALA A 192 -11.82 -9.65 8.37
C ALA A 192 -11.05 -8.37 7.95
N ILE A 193 -9.82 -8.23 8.41
CA ILE A 193 -9.00 -7.03 8.15
C ILE A 193 -7.67 -7.37 7.53
N ALA A 194 -7.20 -6.52 6.63
CA ALA A 194 -5.85 -6.51 6.10
C ALA A 194 -5.34 -5.06 6.02
N ALA A 195 -4.36 -4.73 6.84
CA ALA A 195 -3.82 -3.38 6.93
C ALA A 195 -2.32 -3.36 7.29
N GLY A 196 -1.71 -2.19 7.35
CA GLY A 196 -0.35 -2.04 7.85
C GLY A 196 0.71 -2.76 6.99
N PHE A 197 0.57 -2.76 5.67
CA PHE A 197 1.49 -3.48 4.77
C PHE A 197 2.88 -2.85 4.66
N SER A 198 3.11 -1.70 5.27
CA SER A 198 4.41 -1.06 5.48
C SER A 198 5.30 -0.99 4.23
N GLY A 199 4.67 -0.80 3.06
CA GLY A 199 5.34 -0.61 1.78
C GLY A 199 5.87 -1.88 1.09
N HIS A 200 5.60 -3.09 1.60
CA HIS A 200 6.12 -4.33 1.00
C HIS A 200 5.07 -5.43 0.80
N GLY A 201 3.76 -5.09 0.87
CA GLY A 201 2.66 -6.04 0.77
C GLY A 201 2.32 -6.53 -0.63
N PHE A 202 2.63 -5.78 -1.69
CA PHE A 202 2.12 -6.06 -3.04
C PHE A 202 2.40 -7.49 -3.53
N LYS A 203 3.61 -7.98 -3.33
CA LYS A 203 4.01 -9.36 -3.73
C LYS A 203 3.25 -10.47 -3.00
N PHE A 204 2.59 -10.15 -1.89
CA PHE A 204 1.80 -11.10 -1.10
C PHE A 204 0.30 -11.04 -1.39
N ALA A 205 -0.15 -10.18 -2.32
CA ALA A 205 -1.56 -9.98 -2.60
C ALA A 205 -2.35 -11.29 -2.83
N PRO A 206 -1.85 -12.29 -3.60
CA PRO A 206 -2.58 -13.54 -3.80
C PRO A 206 -2.79 -14.33 -2.50
N VAL A 207 -1.73 -14.55 -1.72
CA VAL A 207 -1.80 -15.32 -0.47
C VAL A 207 -2.57 -14.56 0.63
N VAL A 208 -2.49 -13.23 0.65
CA VAL A 208 -3.31 -12.41 1.55
C VAL A 208 -4.78 -12.49 1.16
N GLY A 209 -5.09 -12.48 -0.15
CA GLY A 209 -6.45 -12.66 -0.64
C GLY A 209 -7.04 -14.01 -0.23
N GLU A 210 -6.27 -15.09 -0.34
CA GLU A 210 -6.64 -16.43 0.15
C GLU A 210 -6.93 -16.42 1.65
N ALA A 211 -6.00 -15.87 2.45
CA ALA A 211 -6.18 -15.78 3.90
C ALA A 211 -7.45 -15.01 4.30
N LEU A 212 -7.74 -13.89 3.62
CA LEU A 212 -8.92 -13.08 3.89
C LEU A 212 -10.22 -13.78 3.48
N ALA A 213 -10.20 -14.52 2.37
CA ALA A 213 -11.33 -15.34 1.94
C ALA A 213 -11.62 -16.43 2.97
N ASP A 214 -10.59 -17.12 3.43
CA ASP A 214 -10.70 -18.15 4.47
C ASP A 214 -11.27 -17.55 5.77
N LEU A 215 -10.73 -16.43 6.25
CA LEU A 215 -11.23 -15.75 7.44
C LEU A 215 -12.69 -15.33 7.27
N ALA A 216 -13.05 -14.77 6.14
CA ALA A 216 -14.41 -14.30 5.90
C ALA A 216 -15.43 -15.44 5.75
N ILE A 217 -15.07 -16.54 5.12
CA ILE A 217 -15.98 -17.64 4.79
C ILE A 217 -15.96 -18.72 5.87
N GLU A 218 -14.76 -19.16 6.26
CA GLU A 218 -14.57 -20.30 7.17
C GLU A 218 -14.30 -19.89 8.64
N GLY A 219 -14.11 -18.59 8.88
CA GLY A 219 -13.74 -18.05 10.20
C GLY A 219 -12.29 -18.35 10.62
N ARG A 220 -11.51 -19.02 9.79
CA ARG A 220 -10.10 -19.38 10.05
C ARG A 220 -9.38 -19.66 8.75
N SER A 221 -8.08 -19.38 8.68
CA SER A 221 -7.25 -19.79 7.54
C SER A 221 -6.35 -20.96 7.90
N GLY A 222 -6.11 -21.84 6.92
CA GLY A 222 -5.09 -22.89 6.99
C GLY A 222 -3.65 -22.37 6.83
N LEU A 223 -3.49 -21.13 6.39
CA LEU A 223 -2.19 -20.50 6.23
C LEU A 223 -1.59 -20.06 7.58
N PRO A 224 -0.25 -20.05 7.73
CA PRO A 224 0.41 -19.71 8.99
C PRO A 224 0.42 -18.20 9.26
N ILE A 225 -0.75 -17.55 9.30
CA ILE A 225 -0.91 -16.10 9.48
C ILE A 225 -0.97 -15.67 10.95
N GLY A 226 -0.87 -16.59 11.93
CA GLY A 226 -1.02 -16.28 13.34
C GLY A 226 -0.07 -15.22 13.89
N PHE A 227 1.14 -15.08 13.31
CA PHE A 227 2.10 -14.05 13.66
C PHE A 227 1.69 -12.63 13.17
N LEU A 228 0.70 -12.53 12.28
CA LEU A 228 0.14 -11.30 11.75
C LEU A 228 -1.09 -10.83 12.54
N SER A 229 -1.50 -11.61 13.55
CA SER A 229 -2.66 -11.30 14.40
C SER A 229 -2.44 -10.03 15.22
N LEU A 230 -3.54 -9.34 15.50
CA LEU A 230 -3.60 -8.19 16.42
C LEU A 230 -3.11 -8.51 17.84
N ARG A 231 -3.21 -9.78 18.27
CA ARG A 231 -2.80 -10.24 19.61
C ARG A 231 -1.34 -9.96 19.93
N ARG A 232 -0.50 -9.71 18.92
CA ARG A 232 0.92 -9.38 19.14
C ARG A 232 1.14 -7.96 19.70
N PHE A 233 0.10 -7.14 19.78
CA PHE A 233 0.17 -5.80 20.34
C PHE A 233 -0.43 -5.68 21.76
N GLY A 234 -0.84 -6.78 22.39
CA GLY A 234 -1.31 -6.81 23.78
C GLY A 234 -2.53 -7.66 24.01
#